data_50322ce32b7ec28bba312aa6c1ce5e34
#
_entry.id   50322ce32b7ec28bba312aa6c1ce5e34
#
_cell.length_a   1.000
_cell.length_b   1.000
_cell.length_c   1.000
_cell.angle_alpha   90.00
_cell.angle_beta   90.00
_cell.angle_gamma   90.00
#
_symmetry.space_group_name_H-M   'P 1'
#
loop_
_entity.id
_entity.type
_entity.pdbx_description
1 polymer ?
#
loop_
_entity_poly.entity_id
_entity_poly.type
_entity_poly.pdbx_seq_one_letter_code
_entity_poly.pdbx_strand_id
1 'polypeptide(L)'
;MDRRTKIVCTLGPAVASKDAIRRLVEDGMDVARLNFSHGEHADHEQNYKWVREATDETGRAVGILADLQGPKIRLGRFLDGATVWETGETVRITVDDVEGTHDRVSTTYKNLAQDAKPGDRLLVDDGKVGLICREVDGNDVVCEVTEGGPVSNNKGVSLPGMDISVPALSEKDIADLRFALKLGVDFIALSFVRSPADVDLVHEVMDEVGRRVPVIAKLEKPEAVDALESIVLAFDAIMVARGDLGVEVPLEQVPLVQKRAIQIARENAKPVIVATQMLDSMIENSRPTRAEASDVANAVLDGADAVMLSGETSIGVDPHNVVRTMSRIVQHAETDGHVPPLNHIPRTKRGVISYSARDIAERLNARALVAFTTSGDTARRVARLHSHLPLLVFTPDAAVRSQLALTWGAETFLCREVTSTDEMMKVVDESLLAMDSYQRDDMMVVVAGTPPGVSGNTNMIHVHLLGEDVRR
;
A
#
# COMPACT_ATOMS: atom_id res chain seq x y z
N MET A 1 -2.44 20.82 5.26
CA MET A 1 -3.57 19.99 4.75
C MET A 1 -4.34 19.45 5.93
N ASP A 2 -5.67 19.56 5.90
CA ASP A 2 -6.46 19.05 7.05
C ASP A 2 -6.63 17.50 7.02
N ARG A 3 -6.33 16.86 5.89
CA ARG A 3 -6.44 15.40 5.71
C ARG A 3 -5.16 14.68 6.15
N ARG A 4 -5.30 13.62 6.96
CA ARG A 4 -4.19 12.84 7.54
C ARG A 4 -4.00 11.47 6.88
N THR A 5 -5.08 10.73 6.63
CA THR A 5 -5.02 9.48 5.86
C THR A 5 -4.59 9.77 4.44
N LYS A 6 -3.59 9.05 3.96
CA LYS A 6 -2.94 9.27 2.66
C LYS A 6 -3.76 8.67 1.53
N ILE A 7 -3.56 9.19 0.30
CA ILE A 7 -4.21 8.67 -0.91
C ILE A 7 -3.13 8.15 -1.85
N VAL A 8 -3.24 6.86 -2.18
CA VAL A 8 -2.44 6.21 -3.21
C VAL A 8 -3.23 6.22 -4.51
N CYS A 9 -2.67 6.76 -5.58
CA CYS A 9 -3.30 6.80 -6.90
C CYS A 9 -2.52 5.95 -7.90
N THR A 10 -3.20 5.03 -8.58
CA THR A 10 -2.61 4.29 -9.69
C THR A 10 -2.55 5.16 -10.92
N LEU A 11 -1.36 5.28 -11.50
CA LEU A 11 -1.13 5.99 -12.75
C LEU A 11 -1.44 5.06 -13.93
N GLY A 12 -2.04 5.64 -14.97
CA GLY A 12 -2.41 4.91 -16.18
C GLY A 12 -2.85 5.86 -17.29
N PRO A 13 -3.46 5.34 -18.37
CA PRO A 13 -3.81 6.13 -19.56
C PRO A 13 -4.64 7.40 -19.29
N ALA A 14 -5.52 7.37 -18.28
CA ALA A 14 -6.37 8.51 -17.96
C ALA A 14 -5.60 9.74 -17.42
N VAL A 15 -4.36 9.55 -16.97
CA VAL A 15 -3.51 10.60 -16.36
C VAL A 15 -2.11 10.65 -16.99
N ALA A 16 -1.96 10.16 -18.22
CA ALA A 16 -0.68 10.03 -18.93
C ALA A 16 -0.16 11.39 -19.49
N SER A 17 -0.03 12.39 -18.62
CA SER A 17 0.63 13.67 -18.94
C SER A 17 1.19 14.34 -17.69
N LYS A 18 2.22 15.17 -17.88
CA LYS A 18 2.82 15.96 -16.80
C LYS A 18 1.78 16.81 -16.05
N ASP A 19 0.94 17.52 -16.77
CA ASP A 19 -0.08 18.39 -16.18
C ASP A 19 -1.14 17.61 -15.40
N ALA A 20 -1.57 16.46 -15.90
CA ALA A 20 -2.53 15.62 -15.20
C ALA A 20 -1.94 15.07 -13.89
N ILE A 21 -0.69 14.59 -13.91
CA ILE A 21 -0.02 14.10 -12.70
C ILE A 21 0.20 15.24 -11.68
N ARG A 22 0.65 16.41 -12.13
CA ARG A 22 0.78 17.58 -11.25
C ARG A 22 -0.56 17.93 -10.58
N ARG A 23 -1.64 17.96 -11.34
CA ARG A 23 -2.98 18.20 -10.81
C ARG A 23 -3.45 17.11 -9.83
N LEU A 24 -3.09 15.83 -10.03
CA LEU A 24 -3.38 14.77 -9.05
C LEU A 24 -2.68 15.06 -7.71
N VAL A 25 -1.44 15.56 -7.74
CA VAL A 25 -0.71 15.96 -6.54
C VAL A 25 -1.42 17.13 -5.84
N GLU A 26 -1.85 18.13 -6.60
CA GLU A 26 -2.60 19.30 -6.08
C GLU A 26 -3.96 18.87 -5.51
N ASP A 27 -4.67 17.92 -6.15
CA ASP A 27 -5.95 17.38 -5.71
C ASP A 27 -5.84 16.48 -4.46
N GLY A 28 -4.64 15.96 -4.15
CA GLY A 28 -4.41 15.23 -2.91
C GLY A 28 -3.70 13.88 -3.03
N MET A 29 -3.14 13.50 -4.16
CA MET A 29 -2.29 12.32 -4.26
C MET A 29 -1.06 12.44 -3.37
N ASP A 30 -0.83 11.45 -2.50
CA ASP A 30 0.36 11.37 -1.64
C ASP A 30 1.35 10.33 -2.15
N VAL A 31 0.86 9.25 -2.77
CA VAL A 31 1.70 8.18 -3.34
C VAL A 31 1.20 7.83 -4.74
N ALA A 32 2.11 7.81 -5.69
CA ALA A 32 1.87 7.35 -7.05
C ALA A 32 2.19 5.86 -7.17
N ARG A 33 1.21 5.04 -7.57
CA ARG A 33 1.41 3.61 -7.82
C ARG A 33 1.65 3.35 -9.29
N LEU A 34 2.79 2.72 -9.59
CA LEU A 34 3.14 2.15 -10.88
C LEU A 34 2.79 0.66 -10.86
N ASN A 35 1.76 0.27 -11.61
CA ASN A 35 1.28 -1.11 -11.65
C ASN A 35 2.00 -1.90 -12.75
N PHE A 36 2.98 -2.71 -12.39
CA PHE A 36 3.78 -3.52 -13.32
C PHE A 36 3.03 -4.73 -13.93
N SER A 37 1.75 -4.91 -13.59
CA SER A 37 0.89 -5.85 -14.31
C SER A 37 0.49 -5.33 -15.70
N HIS A 38 0.64 -4.03 -15.96
CA HIS A 38 0.26 -3.33 -17.18
C HIS A 38 1.31 -2.30 -17.58
N GLY A 39 1.33 -1.92 -18.86
CA GLY A 39 2.28 -0.94 -19.39
C GLY A 39 3.67 -1.51 -19.60
N GLU A 40 4.51 -0.71 -20.25
CA GLU A 40 5.91 -1.03 -20.53
C GLU A 40 6.83 -0.24 -19.58
N HIS A 41 8.08 -0.68 -19.43
CA HIS A 41 9.07 0.02 -18.60
C HIS A 41 9.23 1.50 -18.98
N ALA A 42 9.13 1.83 -20.27
CA ALA A 42 9.22 3.22 -20.76
C ALA A 42 8.08 4.10 -20.25
N ASP A 43 6.85 3.56 -20.15
CA ASP A 43 5.70 4.28 -19.63
C ASP A 43 5.88 4.56 -18.15
N HIS A 44 6.35 3.57 -17.39
CA HIS A 44 6.64 3.70 -15.95
C HIS A 44 7.77 4.70 -15.69
N GLU A 45 8.83 4.69 -16.50
CA GLU A 45 9.91 5.68 -16.41
C GLU A 45 9.41 7.10 -16.67
N GLN A 46 8.54 7.27 -17.66
CA GLN A 46 7.98 8.58 -17.96
C GLN A 46 7.06 9.09 -16.84
N ASN A 47 6.20 8.23 -16.32
CA ASN A 47 5.35 8.56 -15.16
C ASN A 47 6.20 8.90 -13.93
N TYR A 48 7.25 8.15 -13.66
CA TYR A 48 8.20 8.45 -12.58
C TYR A 48 8.78 9.86 -12.71
N LYS A 49 9.26 10.24 -13.90
CA LYS A 49 9.81 11.58 -14.16
C LYS A 49 8.78 12.68 -13.86
N TRP A 50 7.56 12.53 -14.36
CA TRP A 50 6.48 13.50 -14.13
C TRP A 50 6.09 13.63 -12.66
N VAL A 51 6.10 12.54 -11.89
CA VAL A 51 5.84 12.59 -10.44
C VAL A 51 6.95 13.34 -9.71
N ARG A 52 8.22 13.09 -10.05
CA ARG A 52 9.35 13.83 -9.44
C ARG A 52 9.31 15.31 -9.78
N GLU A 53 9.03 15.67 -11.03
CA GLU A 53 8.85 17.06 -11.46
C GLU A 53 7.67 17.73 -10.70
N ALA A 54 6.55 17.03 -10.56
CA ALA A 54 5.42 17.53 -9.79
C ALA A 54 5.74 17.73 -8.29
N THR A 55 6.57 16.84 -7.69
CA THR A 55 7.09 17.00 -6.34
C THR A 55 7.91 18.29 -6.20
N ASP A 56 8.81 18.55 -7.15
CA ASP A 56 9.68 19.72 -7.14
C ASP A 56 8.87 21.01 -7.35
N GLU A 57 7.92 21.01 -8.28
CA GLU A 57 7.09 22.18 -8.61
C GLU A 57 6.10 22.54 -7.49
N THR A 58 5.53 21.55 -6.80
CA THR A 58 4.52 21.76 -5.75
C THR A 58 5.11 21.88 -4.35
N GLY A 59 6.37 21.45 -4.16
CA GLY A 59 7.01 21.33 -2.85
C GLY A 59 6.47 20.21 -1.97
N ARG A 60 5.47 19.43 -2.46
CA ARG A 60 4.86 18.33 -1.72
C ARG A 60 5.68 17.05 -1.90
N ALA A 61 5.90 16.32 -0.81
CA ALA A 61 6.47 14.99 -0.89
C ALA A 61 5.47 14.02 -1.50
N VAL A 62 5.84 13.34 -2.59
CA VAL A 62 5.06 12.27 -3.20
C VAL A 62 5.92 11.01 -3.27
N GLY A 63 5.45 9.92 -2.66
CA GLY A 63 6.10 8.61 -2.74
C GLY A 63 5.77 7.93 -4.07
N ILE A 64 6.67 7.07 -4.55
CA ILE A 64 6.44 6.25 -5.74
C ILE A 64 6.52 4.78 -5.36
N LEU A 65 5.44 4.07 -5.58
CA LEU A 65 5.26 2.65 -5.30
C LEU A 65 5.29 1.85 -6.60
N ALA A 66 6.26 0.93 -6.75
CA ALA A 66 6.23 -0.09 -7.79
C ALA A 66 5.51 -1.34 -7.28
N ASP A 67 4.39 -1.68 -7.88
CA ASP A 67 3.57 -2.84 -7.52
C ASP A 67 3.82 -3.96 -8.53
N LEU A 68 4.54 -5.00 -8.07
CA LEU A 68 4.92 -6.17 -8.88
C LEU A 68 3.70 -7.04 -9.17
N GLN A 69 3.66 -7.63 -10.36
CA GLN A 69 2.54 -8.45 -10.80
C GLN A 69 2.34 -9.69 -9.94
N GLY A 70 3.44 -10.30 -9.50
CA GLY A 70 3.45 -11.61 -8.88
C GLY A 70 3.20 -12.76 -9.87
N PRO A 71 3.26 -14.00 -9.39
CA PRO A 71 3.09 -15.21 -10.20
C PRO A 71 1.60 -15.45 -10.54
N LYS A 72 0.99 -14.54 -11.33
CA LYS A 72 -0.42 -14.63 -11.69
C LYS A 72 -0.67 -15.84 -12.63
N ILE A 73 -1.48 -16.77 -12.15
CA ILE A 73 -1.92 -17.92 -12.95
C ILE A 73 -3.02 -17.47 -13.91
N ARG A 74 -2.98 -17.95 -15.16
CA ARG A 74 -3.94 -17.58 -16.21
C ARG A 74 -4.35 -18.81 -17.02
N LEU A 75 -5.54 -18.77 -17.60
CA LEU A 75 -5.89 -19.64 -18.73
C LEU A 75 -5.07 -19.23 -19.96
N GLY A 76 -4.88 -20.17 -20.85
CA GLY A 76 -4.29 -19.92 -22.17
C GLY A 76 -5.26 -19.21 -23.12
N ARG A 77 -4.99 -19.35 -24.42
CA ARG A 77 -5.80 -18.76 -25.48
C ARG A 77 -6.82 -19.78 -26.00
N PHE A 78 -8.00 -19.32 -26.31
CA PHE A 78 -9.05 -20.09 -26.97
C PHE A 78 -8.97 -19.86 -28.48
N LEU A 79 -9.25 -20.91 -29.28
CA LEU A 79 -9.25 -20.86 -30.75
C LEU A 79 -10.16 -19.75 -31.29
N ASP A 80 -11.36 -19.65 -30.71
CA ASP A 80 -12.36 -18.65 -31.08
C ASP A 80 -12.31 -17.38 -30.20
N GLY A 81 -11.26 -17.22 -29.39
CA GLY A 81 -11.06 -16.06 -28.50
C GLY A 81 -11.87 -16.09 -27.20
N ALA A 82 -13.03 -16.72 -27.20
CA ALA A 82 -13.91 -16.83 -26.03
C ALA A 82 -14.88 -18.01 -26.15
N THR A 83 -15.39 -18.46 -25.01
CA THR A 83 -16.49 -19.47 -24.94
C THR A 83 -17.34 -19.16 -23.70
N VAL A 84 -18.47 -19.87 -23.56
CA VAL A 84 -19.32 -19.81 -22.37
C VAL A 84 -19.39 -21.20 -21.76
N TRP A 85 -19.01 -21.37 -20.52
CA TRP A 85 -19.19 -22.59 -19.78
C TRP A 85 -20.51 -22.57 -19.01
N GLU A 86 -21.27 -23.63 -19.13
CA GLU A 86 -22.55 -23.76 -18.43
C GLU A 86 -22.38 -24.55 -17.13
N THR A 87 -23.18 -24.22 -16.12
CA THR A 87 -23.14 -24.94 -14.83
C THR A 87 -23.50 -26.42 -15.04
N GLY A 88 -22.66 -27.32 -14.48
CA GLY A 88 -22.78 -28.76 -14.60
C GLY A 88 -21.98 -29.37 -15.76
N GLU A 89 -21.39 -28.56 -16.64
CA GLU A 89 -20.48 -29.05 -17.69
C GLU A 89 -19.17 -29.57 -17.10
N THR A 90 -18.53 -30.46 -17.87
CA THR A 90 -17.16 -30.94 -17.55
C THR A 90 -16.17 -30.30 -18.52
N VAL A 91 -15.15 -29.62 -17.96
CA VAL A 91 -14.09 -28.96 -18.70
C VAL A 91 -12.73 -29.43 -18.20
N ARG A 92 -11.69 -29.31 -19.03
CA ARG A 92 -10.33 -29.72 -18.72
C ARG A 92 -9.38 -28.53 -18.73
N ILE A 93 -8.68 -28.33 -17.63
CA ILE A 93 -7.59 -27.36 -17.56
C ILE A 93 -6.27 -28.14 -17.67
N THR A 94 -5.51 -27.89 -18.73
CA THR A 94 -4.32 -28.68 -19.03
C THR A 94 -3.02 -27.90 -18.84
N VAL A 95 -1.95 -28.59 -18.43
CA VAL A 95 -0.59 -28.03 -18.38
C VAL A 95 0.12 -28.11 -19.73
N ASP A 96 -0.46 -28.83 -20.71
CA ASP A 96 0.04 -28.87 -22.10
C ASP A 96 -0.14 -27.49 -22.77
N ASP A 97 0.78 -27.17 -23.68
CA ASP A 97 0.64 -25.97 -24.51
C ASP A 97 -0.28 -26.29 -25.70
N VAL A 98 -1.56 -26.02 -25.52
CA VAL A 98 -2.59 -26.21 -26.54
C VAL A 98 -3.38 -24.94 -26.78
N GLU A 99 -3.85 -24.75 -28.00
CA GLU A 99 -4.87 -23.78 -28.30
C GLU A 99 -6.21 -24.32 -27.78
N GLY A 100 -6.89 -23.53 -26.91
CA GLY A 100 -8.05 -24.01 -26.16
C GLY A 100 -9.29 -24.14 -27.04
N THR A 101 -10.06 -25.16 -26.74
CA THR A 101 -11.44 -25.40 -27.25
C THR A 101 -12.44 -25.11 -26.15
N HIS A 102 -13.72 -25.34 -26.42
CA HIS A 102 -14.76 -25.25 -25.38
C HIS A 102 -14.45 -26.16 -24.17
N ASP A 103 -14.01 -27.39 -24.44
CA ASP A 103 -13.90 -28.44 -23.42
C ASP A 103 -12.52 -28.50 -22.75
N ARG A 104 -11.47 -27.91 -23.36
CA ARG A 104 -10.08 -28.04 -22.88
C ARG A 104 -9.29 -26.78 -23.19
N VAL A 105 -8.63 -26.24 -22.16
CA VAL A 105 -7.79 -25.03 -22.31
C VAL A 105 -6.51 -25.19 -21.48
N SER A 106 -5.41 -24.61 -21.99
CA SER A 106 -4.12 -24.59 -21.28
C SER A 106 -4.14 -23.62 -20.09
N THR A 107 -3.19 -23.82 -19.17
CA THR A 107 -2.88 -22.88 -18.09
C THR A 107 -1.41 -22.50 -18.12
N THR A 108 -1.10 -21.30 -17.61
CA THR A 108 0.28 -20.85 -17.39
C THR A 108 0.96 -21.57 -16.23
N TYR A 109 0.18 -22.18 -15.33
CA TYR A 109 0.70 -22.92 -14.18
C TYR A 109 1.02 -24.37 -14.52
N LYS A 110 2.29 -24.65 -14.82
CA LYS A 110 2.72 -25.96 -15.32
C LYS A 110 2.71 -27.10 -14.29
N ASN A 111 2.64 -26.78 -13.00
CA ASN A 111 2.53 -27.78 -11.93
C ASN A 111 1.07 -28.04 -11.52
N LEU A 112 0.08 -27.44 -12.18
CA LEU A 112 -1.33 -27.57 -11.77
C LEU A 112 -1.77 -29.03 -11.61
N ALA A 113 -1.42 -29.92 -12.55
CA ALA A 113 -1.79 -31.31 -12.49
C ALA A 113 -1.08 -32.11 -11.38
N GLN A 114 0.04 -31.60 -10.83
CA GLN A 114 0.75 -32.21 -9.70
C GLN A 114 0.19 -31.77 -8.36
N ASP A 115 -0.25 -30.50 -8.28
CA ASP A 115 -0.68 -29.88 -7.04
C ASP A 115 -2.20 -30.04 -6.80
N ALA A 116 -3.01 -30.15 -7.88
CA ALA A 116 -4.45 -30.26 -7.79
C ALA A 116 -4.92 -31.63 -7.25
N LYS A 117 -5.96 -31.59 -6.43
CA LYS A 117 -6.61 -32.78 -5.85
C LYS A 117 -8.12 -32.73 -6.08
N PRO A 118 -8.80 -33.86 -6.15
CA PRO A 118 -10.26 -33.90 -6.18
C PRO A 118 -10.87 -33.10 -5.01
N GLY A 119 -11.77 -32.18 -5.33
CA GLY A 119 -12.40 -31.27 -4.38
C GLY A 119 -11.81 -29.86 -4.37
N ASP A 120 -10.64 -29.65 -4.95
CA ASP A 120 -10.05 -28.30 -5.05
C ASP A 120 -10.89 -27.41 -5.95
N ARG A 121 -10.98 -26.14 -5.57
CA ARG A 121 -11.70 -25.12 -6.32
C ARG A 121 -10.75 -24.34 -7.23
N LEU A 122 -11.22 -24.07 -8.45
CA LEU A 122 -10.56 -23.15 -9.34
C LEU A 122 -11.57 -22.04 -9.68
N LEU A 123 -11.14 -20.79 -9.56
CA LEU A 123 -11.97 -19.62 -9.84
C LEU A 123 -11.38 -18.86 -11.03
N VAL A 124 -12.19 -18.58 -12.03
CA VAL A 124 -11.77 -17.90 -13.27
C VAL A 124 -12.42 -16.53 -13.37
N ASP A 125 -11.66 -15.56 -13.91
CA ASP A 125 -12.10 -14.16 -14.11
C ASP A 125 -12.60 -13.53 -12.80
N ASP A 126 -11.72 -13.51 -11.77
CA ASP A 126 -11.99 -12.95 -10.44
C ASP A 126 -13.22 -13.57 -9.75
N GLY A 127 -13.40 -14.89 -9.97
CA GLY A 127 -14.46 -15.66 -9.33
C GLY A 127 -15.80 -15.66 -10.06
N LYS A 128 -15.91 -15.06 -11.24
CA LYS A 128 -17.15 -15.04 -12.04
C LYS A 128 -17.54 -16.44 -12.55
N VAL A 129 -16.54 -17.31 -12.76
CA VAL A 129 -16.74 -18.70 -13.14
C VAL A 129 -16.07 -19.60 -12.10
N GLY A 130 -16.84 -20.50 -11.53
CA GLY A 130 -16.41 -21.45 -10.51
C GLY A 130 -16.25 -22.87 -11.08
N LEU A 131 -15.13 -23.51 -10.77
CA LEU A 131 -14.84 -24.89 -11.13
C LEU A 131 -14.47 -25.69 -9.88
N ILE A 132 -14.76 -26.97 -9.87
CA ILE A 132 -14.30 -27.92 -8.86
C ILE A 132 -13.56 -29.08 -9.53
N CYS A 133 -12.34 -29.35 -9.09
CA CYS A 133 -11.58 -30.51 -9.56
C CYS A 133 -12.30 -31.78 -9.19
N ARG A 134 -12.55 -32.66 -10.16
CA ARG A 134 -13.14 -33.99 -9.95
C ARG A 134 -12.09 -35.11 -9.98
N GLU A 135 -11.15 -34.98 -10.89
CA GLU A 135 -10.03 -35.92 -11.01
C GLU A 135 -8.85 -35.24 -11.75
N VAL A 136 -7.69 -35.86 -11.67
CA VAL A 136 -6.51 -35.49 -12.47
C VAL A 136 -6.20 -36.66 -13.39
N ASP A 137 -6.21 -36.40 -14.71
CA ASP A 137 -5.98 -37.38 -15.78
C ASP A 137 -4.73 -36.97 -16.57
N GLY A 138 -3.58 -37.48 -16.16
CA GLY A 138 -2.30 -37.13 -16.75
C GLY A 138 -1.95 -35.65 -16.57
N ASN A 139 -1.96 -34.89 -17.66
CA ASN A 139 -1.68 -33.45 -17.68
C ASN A 139 -2.96 -32.58 -17.55
N ASP A 140 -4.12 -33.22 -17.48
CA ASP A 140 -5.41 -32.54 -17.43
C ASP A 140 -6.01 -32.59 -16.02
N VAL A 141 -6.43 -31.45 -15.52
CA VAL A 141 -7.30 -31.32 -14.34
C VAL A 141 -8.74 -31.29 -14.85
N VAL A 142 -9.49 -32.35 -14.58
CA VAL A 142 -10.89 -32.49 -15.00
C VAL A 142 -11.78 -31.80 -13.99
N CYS A 143 -12.48 -30.79 -14.40
CA CYS A 143 -13.29 -29.94 -13.55
C CYS A 143 -14.77 -29.98 -13.94
N GLU A 144 -15.63 -29.94 -12.93
CA GLU A 144 -17.05 -29.63 -13.11
C GLU A 144 -17.27 -28.13 -12.91
N VAL A 145 -18.01 -27.50 -13.78
CA VAL A 145 -18.42 -26.10 -13.68
C VAL A 145 -19.50 -25.96 -12.60
N THR A 146 -19.17 -25.27 -11.49
CA THR A 146 -20.13 -25.02 -10.39
C THR A 146 -20.90 -23.71 -10.59
N GLU A 147 -20.24 -22.70 -11.19
CA GLU A 147 -20.81 -21.43 -11.55
C GLU A 147 -20.41 -21.11 -13.00
N GLY A 148 -21.37 -21.16 -13.90
CA GLY A 148 -21.15 -20.93 -15.32
C GLY A 148 -21.01 -19.46 -15.69
N GLY A 149 -20.37 -19.19 -16.83
CA GLY A 149 -20.22 -17.84 -17.35
C GLY A 149 -19.26 -17.75 -18.53
N PRO A 150 -19.07 -16.55 -19.09
CA PRO A 150 -18.16 -16.32 -20.21
C PRO A 150 -16.70 -16.42 -19.76
N VAL A 151 -15.89 -17.15 -20.54
CA VAL A 151 -14.43 -17.24 -20.40
C VAL A 151 -13.76 -16.84 -21.69
N SER A 152 -12.57 -16.24 -21.59
CA SER A 152 -11.83 -15.76 -22.75
C SER A 152 -10.32 -15.87 -22.55
N ASN A 153 -9.55 -15.48 -23.57
CA ASN A 153 -8.10 -15.52 -23.56
C ASN A 153 -7.47 -14.88 -22.32
N ASN A 154 -6.49 -15.59 -21.75
CA ASN A 154 -5.61 -15.09 -20.68
C ASN A 154 -6.34 -14.65 -19.39
N LYS A 155 -7.54 -15.17 -19.13
CA LYS A 155 -8.26 -14.88 -17.89
C LYS A 155 -7.49 -15.39 -16.67
N GLY A 156 -7.50 -14.62 -15.58
CA GLY A 156 -6.90 -15.00 -14.30
C GLY A 156 -7.55 -16.26 -13.74
N VAL A 157 -6.75 -17.09 -13.11
CA VAL A 157 -7.20 -18.28 -12.38
C VAL A 157 -6.70 -18.15 -10.94
N SER A 158 -7.61 -18.23 -9.99
CA SER A 158 -7.32 -18.34 -8.56
C SER A 158 -7.54 -19.77 -8.10
N LEU A 159 -6.69 -20.23 -7.18
CA LEU A 159 -6.68 -21.60 -6.66
C LEU A 159 -6.83 -21.54 -5.13
N PRO A 160 -8.03 -21.25 -4.60
CA PRO A 160 -8.24 -21.05 -3.17
C PRO A 160 -7.92 -22.29 -2.34
N GLY A 161 -7.03 -22.12 -1.35
CA GLY A 161 -6.67 -23.21 -0.43
C GLY A 161 -5.80 -24.32 -1.03
N MET A 162 -5.37 -24.19 -2.29
CA MET A 162 -4.43 -25.12 -2.93
C MET A 162 -3.00 -24.76 -2.55
N ASP A 163 -2.23 -25.74 -2.09
CA ASP A 163 -0.79 -25.56 -1.82
C ASP A 163 -0.03 -25.54 -3.15
N ILE A 164 0.22 -24.34 -3.66
CA ILE A 164 0.86 -24.14 -4.97
C ILE A 164 2.37 -23.96 -4.85
N SER A 165 3.11 -24.67 -5.69
CA SER A 165 4.58 -24.65 -5.75
C SER A 165 5.14 -23.51 -6.62
N VAL A 166 4.56 -22.29 -6.52
CA VAL A 166 5.01 -21.11 -7.29
C VAL A 166 5.89 -20.24 -6.41
N PRO A 167 7.08 -19.79 -6.87
CA PRO A 167 7.93 -18.87 -6.13
C PRO A 167 7.21 -17.50 -5.98
N ALA A 168 7.53 -16.74 -4.92
CA ALA A 168 6.94 -15.44 -4.66
C ALA A 168 7.27 -14.39 -5.74
N LEU A 169 8.40 -14.55 -6.46
CA LEU A 169 8.79 -13.72 -7.59
C LEU A 169 8.90 -14.57 -8.86
N SER A 170 8.23 -14.15 -9.92
CA SER A 170 8.45 -14.67 -11.27
C SER A 170 9.72 -14.06 -11.90
N GLU A 171 10.20 -14.61 -13.01
CA GLU A 171 11.32 -14.02 -13.77
C GLU A 171 10.99 -12.58 -14.23
N LYS A 172 9.74 -12.33 -14.61
CA LYS A 172 9.25 -11.00 -14.95
C LYS A 172 9.35 -10.06 -13.73
N ASP A 173 8.89 -10.51 -12.56
CA ASP A 173 8.94 -9.69 -11.35
C ASP A 173 10.37 -9.34 -10.96
N ILE A 174 11.32 -10.25 -11.14
CA ILE A 174 12.76 -9.99 -10.90
C ILE A 174 13.28 -8.92 -11.86
N ALA A 175 12.89 -8.98 -13.14
CA ALA A 175 13.29 -7.97 -14.13
C ALA A 175 12.66 -6.60 -13.82
N ASP A 176 11.37 -6.59 -13.47
CA ASP A 176 10.63 -5.39 -13.08
C ASP A 176 11.19 -4.76 -11.78
N LEU A 177 11.51 -5.58 -10.80
CA LEU A 177 12.11 -5.15 -9.53
C LEU A 177 13.47 -4.49 -9.77
N ARG A 178 14.36 -5.12 -10.57
CA ARG A 178 15.66 -4.52 -10.94
C ARG A 178 15.49 -3.17 -11.64
N PHE A 179 14.52 -3.09 -12.56
CA PHE A 179 14.19 -1.85 -13.26
C PHE A 179 13.68 -0.77 -12.28
N ALA A 180 12.70 -1.09 -11.46
CA ALA A 180 12.12 -0.16 -10.49
C ALA A 180 13.16 0.37 -9.48
N LEU A 181 14.05 -0.50 -8.99
CA LEU A 181 15.14 -0.10 -8.09
C LEU A 181 16.12 0.86 -8.76
N LYS A 182 16.50 0.58 -10.01
CA LYS A 182 17.39 1.47 -10.80
C LYS A 182 16.72 2.80 -11.13
N LEU A 183 15.41 2.78 -11.40
CA LEU A 183 14.62 3.98 -11.65
C LEU A 183 14.58 4.91 -10.43
N GLY A 184 14.58 4.37 -9.23
CA GLY A 184 14.60 5.14 -8.00
C GLY A 184 13.27 5.24 -7.28
N VAL A 185 12.40 4.23 -7.38
CA VAL A 185 11.13 4.17 -6.63
C VAL A 185 11.35 4.15 -5.11
N ASP A 186 10.35 4.54 -4.35
CA ASP A 186 10.42 4.65 -2.89
C ASP A 186 9.94 3.39 -2.17
N PHE A 187 9.10 2.58 -2.83
CA PHE A 187 8.51 1.35 -2.28
C PHE A 187 8.39 0.27 -3.35
N ILE A 188 8.45 -0.98 -2.90
CA ILE A 188 8.08 -2.16 -3.68
C ILE A 188 6.88 -2.83 -3.00
N ALA A 189 5.81 -3.14 -3.74
CA ALA A 189 4.75 -4.01 -3.27
C ALA A 189 4.93 -5.41 -3.87
N LEU A 190 4.91 -6.43 -3.01
CA LEU A 190 5.02 -7.83 -3.39
C LEU A 190 3.63 -8.47 -3.37
N SER A 191 3.18 -8.95 -4.53
CA SER A 191 1.90 -9.63 -4.70
C SER A 191 1.95 -11.08 -4.22
N PHE A 192 0.80 -11.59 -3.80
CA PHE A 192 0.58 -12.99 -3.40
C PHE A 192 1.53 -13.50 -2.30
N VAL A 193 1.83 -12.63 -1.32
CA VAL A 193 2.62 -13.02 -0.13
C VAL A 193 1.88 -14.12 0.64
N ARG A 194 2.62 -15.16 1.04
CA ARG A 194 2.11 -16.31 1.80
C ARG A 194 2.83 -16.48 3.13
N SER A 195 4.08 -16.03 3.21
CA SER A 195 4.92 -16.25 4.38
C SER A 195 5.86 -15.05 4.65
N PRO A 196 6.41 -14.91 5.86
CA PRO A 196 7.41 -13.89 6.15
C PRO A 196 8.71 -14.07 5.34
N ALA A 197 9.04 -15.29 4.89
CA ALA A 197 10.24 -15.57 4.12
C ALA A 197 10.17 -15.04 2.67
N ASP A 198 8.98 -14.70 2.17
CA ASP A 198 8.82 -14.21 0.79
C ASP A 198 9.56 -12.87 0.57
N VAL A 199 9.82 -12.10 1.64
CA VAL A 199 10.60 -10.86 1.56
C VAL A 199 12.07 -11.12 1.24
N ASP A 200 12.62 -12.28 1.59
CA ASP A 200 14.04 -12.59 1.42
C ASP A 200 14.44 -12.57 -0.05
N LEU A 201 13.60 -13.10 -0.94
CA LEU A 201 13.83 -13.06 -2.40
C LEU A 201 13.88 -11.62 -2.94
N VAL A 202 13.04 -10.73 -2.43
CA VAL A 202 13.08 -9.30 -2.80
C VAL A 202 14.38 -8.67 -2.30
N HIS A 203 14.77 -8.98 -1.07
CA HIS A 203 16.00 -8.48 -0.48
C HIS A 203 17.27 -8.96 -1.21
N GLU A 204 17.30 -10.20 -1.69
CA GLU A 204 18.40 -10.73 -2.51
C GLU A 204 18.59 -9.88 -3.79
N VAL A 205 17.51 -9.59 -4.51
CA VAL A 205 17.57 -8.74 -5.71
C VAL A 205 17.94 -7.29 -5.36
N MET A 206 17.48 -6.76 -4.23
CA MET A 206 17.86 -5.43 -3.75
C MET A 206 19.35 -5.34 -3.44
N ASP A 207 19.92 -6.38 -2.82
CA ASP A 207 21.35 -6.46 -2.50
C ASP A 207 22.21 -6.58 -3.78
N GLU A 208 21.74 -7.34 -4.78
CA GLU A 208 22.37 -7.39 -6.11
C GLU A 208 22.44 -6.01 -6.78
N VAL A 209 21.36 -5.22 -6.69
CA VAL A 209 21.28 -3.87 -7.27
C VAL A 209 22.03 -2.85 -6.39
N GLY A 210 22.27 -3.16 -5.12
CA GLY A 210 22.90 -2.26 -4.14
C GLY A 210 21.96 -1.18 -3.60
N ARG A 211 20.63 -1.40 -3.67
CA ARG A 211 19.63 -0.44 -3.18
C ARG A 211 18.49 -1.15 -2.48
N ARG A 212 18.33 -0.87 -1.18
CA ARG A 212 17.18 -1.32 -0.39
C ARG A 212 16.15 -0.21 -0.24
N VAL A 213 14.88 -0.56 -0.42
CA VAL A 213 13.71 0.29 -0.17
C VAL A 213 12.68 -0.50 0.63
N PRO A 214 11.74 0.14 1.33
CA PRO A 214 10.66 -0.54 2.04
C PRO A 214 9.86 -1.47 1.13
N VAL A 215 9.57 -2.68 1.63
CA VAL A 215 8.75 -3.70 0.95
C VAL A 215 7.39 -3.79 1.62
N ILE A 216 6.34 -3.71 0.80
CA ILE A 216 4.93 -3.78 1.21
C ILE A 216 4.40 -5.18 0.89
N ALA A 217 3.96 -5.92 1.90
CA ALA A 217 3.28 -7.20 1.68
C ALA A 217 1.84 -6.99 1.25
N LYS A 218 1.43 -7.57 0.12
CA LYS A 218 0.03 -7.60 -0.29
C LYS A 218 -0.67 -8.81 0.29
N LEU A 219 -1.68 -8.57 1.11
CA LEU A 219 -2.50 -9.60 1.74
C LEU A 219 -3.63 -9.98 0.78
N GLU A 220 -3.41 -11.05 0.04
CA GLU A 220 -4.26 -11.54 -1.05
C GLU A 220 -4.62 -13.03 -0.88
N LYS A 221 -3.92 -13.74 0.01
CA LYS A 221 -4.00 -15.18 0.18
C LYS A 221 -4.43 -15.59 1.59
N PRO A 222 -5.15 -16.72 1.77
CA PRO A 222 -5.51 -17.25 3.08
C PRO A 222 -4.29 -17.48 3.96
N GLU A 223 -3.18 -17.99 3.41
CA GLU A 223 -1.93 -18.25 4.11
C GLU A 223 -1.34 -16.95 4.70
N ALA A 224 -1.49 -15.82 4.01
CA ALA A 224 -1.09 -14.53 4.55
C ALA A 224 -1.97 -14.09 5.73
N VAL A 225 -3.25 -14.46 5.74
CA VAL A 225 -4.16 -14.17 6.86
C VAL A 225 -3.78 -15.01 8.08
N ASP A 226 -3.42 -16.28 7.87
CA ASP A 226 -3.00 -17.19 8.94
C ASP A 226 -1.64 -16.76 9.53
N ALA A 227 -0.70 -16.34 8.68
CA ALA A 227 0.63 -15.88 9.05
C ALA A 227 0.74 -14.37 9.31
N LEU A 228 -0.37 -13.66 9.48
CA LEU A 228 -0.47 -12.20 9.43
C LEU A 228 0.52 -11.49 10.35
N GLU A 229 0.64 -11.89 11.62
CA GLU A 229 1.52 -11.25 12.57
C GLU A 229 2.99 -11.38 12.16
N SER A 230 3.42 -12.56 11.73
CA SER A 230 4.80 -12.81 11.28
C SER A 230 5.12 -12.05 9.98
N ILE A 231 4.16 -11.92 9.07
CA ILE A 231 4.31 -11.11 7.85
C ILE A 231 4.44 -9.62 8.19
N VAL A 232 3.59 -9.09 9.07
CA VAL A 232 3.69 -7.68 9.51
C VAL A 232 5.06 -7.40 10.15
N LEU A 233 5.62 -8.35 10.89
CA LEU A 233 6.94 -8.18 11.52
C LEU A 233 8.09 -8.20 10.48
N ALA A 234 7.99 -9.05 9.45
CA ALA A 234 9.03 -9.22 8.45
C ALA A 234 9.06 -8.10 7.39
N PHE A 235 7.89 -7.60 7.00
CA PHE A 235 7.75 -6.55 5.98
C PHE A 235 7.76 -5.14 6.58
N ASP A 236 7.97 -4.11 5.75
CA ASP A 236 8.02 -2.71 6.18
C ASP A 236 6.63 -2.06 6.24
N ALA A 237 5.69 -2.54 5.44
CA ALA A 237 4.29 -2.12 5.40
C ALA A 237 3.42 -3.25 4.86
N ILE A 238 2.10 -3.09 4.95
CA ILE A 238 1.15 -4.05 4.37
C ILE A 238 0.10 -3.34 3.50
N MET A 239 -0.46 -4.09 2.54
CA MET A 239 -1.59 -3.67 1.74
C MET A 239 -2.69 -4.73 1.82
N VAL A 240 -3.86 -4.36 2.30
CA VAL A 240 -5.05 -5.21 2.27
C VAL A 240 -5.68 -5.09 0.89
N ALA A 241 -5.36 -6.03 0.00
CA ALA A 241 -5.82 -6.05 -1.39
C ALA A 241 -7.14 -6.83 -1.49
N ARG A 242 -8.25 -6.16 -1.16
CA ARG A 242 -9.55 -6.78 -0.89
C ARG A 242 -10.17 -7.47 -2.09
N GLY A 243 -9.85 -7.02 -3.31
CA GLY A 243 -10.32 -7.64 -4.55
C GLY A 243 -9.83 -9.09 -4.66
N ASP A 244 -8.51 -9.29 -4.66
CA ASP A 244 -7.91 -10.63 -4.75
C ASP A 244 -8.19 -11.45 -3.49
N LEU A 245 -8.11 -10.83 -2.30
CA LEU A 245 -8.42 -11.51 -1.04
C LEU A 245 -9.87 -12.05 -1.01
N GLY A 246 -10.85 -11.26 -1.51
CA GLY A 246 -12.27 -11.67 -1.54
C GLY A 246 -12.59 -12.77 -2.56
N VAL A 247 -11.66 -13.07 -3.47
CA VAL A 247 -11.75 -14.25 -4.35
C VAL A 247 -11.21 -15.50 -3.62
N GLU A 248 -10.22 -15.33 -2.76
CA GLU A 248 -9.51 -16.41 -2.09
C GLU A 248 -10.14 -16.84 -0.75
N VAL A 249 -10.80 -15.91 -0.03
CA VAL A 249 -11.50 -16.18 1.22
C VAL A 249 -12.99 -15.83 1.11
N PRO A 250 -13.86 -16.39 1.97
CA PRO A 250 -15.27 -15.96 2.03
C PRO A 250 -15.39 -14.44 2.17
N LEU A 251 -16.22 -13.83 1.33
CA LEU A 251 -16.32 -12.37 1.21
C LEU A 251 -16.65 -11.69 2.56
N GLU A 252 -17.48 -12.34 3.37
CA GLU A 252 -17.86 -11.87 4.72
C GLU A 252 -16.70 -11.82 5.72
N GLN A 253 -15.58 -12.49 5.44
CA GLN A 253 -14.38 -12.45 6.29
C GLN A 253 -13.48 -11.26 5.96
N VAL A 254 -13.52 -10.73 4.75
CA VAL A 254 -12.64 -9.65 4.28
C VAL A 254 -12.65 -8.43 5.21
N PRO A 255 -13.80 -7.89 5.66
CA PRO A 255 -13.83 -6.75 6.58
C PRO A 255 -13.15 -7.04 7.93
N LEU A 256 -13.27 -8.27 8.44
CA LEU A 256 -12.66 -8.67 9.72
C LEU A 256 -11.14 -8.82 9.56
N VAL A 257 -10.68 -9.38 8.45
CA VAL A 257 -9.25 -9.46 8.12
C VAL A 257 -8.65 -8.06 7.99
N GLN A 258 -9.34 -7.12 7.32
CA GLN A 258 -8.93 -5.72 7.21
C GLN A 258 -8.71 -5.10 8.60
N LYS A 259 -9.70 -5.19 9.49
CA LYS A 259 -9.62 -4.63 10.84
C LYS A 259 -8.46 -5.23 11.65
N ARG A 260 -8.31 -6.55 11.61
CA ARG A 260 -7.22 -7.25 12.28
C ARG A 260 -5.85 -6.86 11.72
N ALA A 261 -5.71 -6.77 10.40
CA ALA A 261 -4.48 -6.39 9.74
C ALA A 261 -4.06 -4.94 10.11
N ILE A 262 -4.99 -3.99 10.05
CA ILE A 262 -4.77 -2.60 10.45
C ILE A 262 -4.32 -2.52 11.92
N GLN A 263 -5.01 -3.23 12.82
CA GLN A 263 -4.68 -3.22 14.25
C GLN A 263 -3.25 -3.74 14.50
N ILE A 264 -2.89 -4.90 13.94
CA ILE A 264 -1.54 -5.49 14.10
C ILE A 264 -0.47 -4.59 13.48
N ALA A 265 -0.71 -4.02 12.30
CA ALA A 265 0.23 -3.10 11.64
C ALA A 265 0.49 -1.86 12.53
N ARG A 266 -0.56 -1.22 13.04
CA ARG A 266 -0.45 -0.08 13.95
C ARG A 266 0.31 -0.42 15.23
N GLU A 267 0.06 -1.58 15.85
CA GLU A 267 0.79 -2.04 17.04
C GLU A 267 2.29 -2.17 16.78
N ASN A 268 2.69 -2.46 15.53
CA ASN A 268 4.08 -2.62 15.12
C ASN A 268 4.67 -1.38 14.41
N ALA A 269 3.94 -0.26 14.36
CA ALA A 269 4.33 0.97 13.67
C ALA A 269 4.66 0.73 12.18
N LYS A 270 3.90 -0.13 11.53
CA LYS A 270 3.98 -0.43 10.10
C LYS A 270 2.81 0.26 9.38
N PRO A 271 3.06 1.02 8.30
CA PRO A 271 1.99 1.60 7.51
C PRO A 271 1.09 0.53 6.89
N VAL A 272 -0.20 0.86 6.75
CA VAL A 272 -1.18 -0.01 6.12
C VAL A 272 -2.00 0.72 5.06
N ILE A 273 -2.07 0.11 3.88
CA ILE A 273 -2.88 0.58 2.75
C ILE A 273 -4.13 -0.31 2.66
N VAL A 274 -5.31 0.31 2.60
CA VAL A 274 -6.55 -0.39 2.21
C VAL A 274 -6.80 -0.14 0.73
N ALA A 275 -6.90 -1.23 -0.03
CA ALA A 275 -6.86 -1.19 -1.48
C ALA A 275 -8.05 -1.91 -2.13
N THR A 276 -8.30 -1.58 -3.40
CA THR A 276 -9.26 -2.12 -4.34
C THR A 276 -10.72 -1.83 -4.04
N GLN A 277 -11.47 -1.50 -5.08
CA GLN A 277 -12.92 -1.24 -5.05
C GLN A 277 -13.34 -0.19 -4.01
N MET A 278 -12.54 0.86 -3.84
CA MET A 278 -12.83 1.93 -2.87
C MET A 278 -13.93 2.87 -3.38
N LEU A 279 -13.77 3.36 -4.62
CA LEU A 279 -14.73 4.20 -5.34
C LEU A 279 -14.94 3.67 -6.77
N ASP A 280 -15.04 2.35 -6.92
CA ASP A 280 -15.02 1.62 -8.20
C ASP A 280 -16.07 2.13 -9.20
N SER A 281 -17.28 2.50 -8.73
CA SER A 281 -18.32 3.08 -9.57
C SER A 281 -17.91 4.40 -10.21
N MET A 282 -16.90 5.10 -9.66
CA MET A 282 -16.39 6.35 -10.22
C MET A 282 -15.40 6.14 -11.38
N ILE A 283 -15.12 4.91 -11.77
CA ILE A 283 -14.48 4.63 -13.07
C ILE A 283 -15.36 5.20 -14.20
N GLU A 284 -16.67 5.07 -14.08
CA GLU A 284 -17.63 5.49 -15.11
C GLU A 284 -18.55 6.65 -14.68
N ASN A 285 -18.69 6.88 -13.35
CA ASN A 285 -19.66 7.84 -12.82
C ASN A 285 -18.97 9.01 -12.10
N SER A 286 -19.61 10.16 -12.09
CA SER A 286 -19.11 11.37 -11.40
C SER A 286 -19.30 11.35 -9.88
N ARG A 287 -20.02 10.38 -9.34
CA ARG A 287 -20.28 10.24 -7.89
C ARG A 287 -20.20 8.78 -7.47
N PRO A 288 -19.67 8.50 -6.26
CA PRO A 288 -19.66 7.15 -5.71
C PRO A 288 -21.06 6.76 -5.21
N THR A 289 -21.23 5.47 -4.98
CA THR A 289 -22.38 4.94 -4.23
C THR A 289 -22.24 5.29 -2.73
N ARG A 290 -23.36 5.18 -1.99
CA ARG A 290 -23.33 5.34 -0.53
C ARG A 290 -22.53 4.23 0.15
N ALA A 291 -22.54 3.02 -0.41
CA ALA A 291 -21.77 1.89 0.12
C ALA A 291 -20.27 2.16 0.01
N GLU A 292 -19.78 2.67 -1.12
CA GLU A 292 -18.37 3.03 -1.32
C GLU A 292 -17.93 4.18 -0.40
N ALA A 293 -18.75 5.22 -0.25
CA ALA A 293 -18.44 6.31 0.69
C ALA A 293 -18.38 5.80 2.14
N SER A 294 -19.26 4.87 2.52
CA SER A 294 -19.23 4.21 3.83
C SER A 294 -17.99 3.33 4.00
N ASP A 295 -17.57 2.63 2.95
CA ASP A 295 -16.41 1.75 2.95
C ASP A 295 -15.10 2.54 3.12
N VAL A 296 -14.92 3.64 2.38
CA VAL A 296 -13.79 4.57 2.58
C VAL A 296 -13.75 5.09 4.00
N ALA A 297 -14.88 5.60 4.50
CA ALA A 297 -14.97 6.11 5.86
C ALA A 297 -14.62 5.03 6.91
N ASN A 298 -15.09 3.78 6.69
CA ASN A 298 -14.78 2.66 7.58
C ASN A 298 -13.29 2.32 7.59
N ALA A 299 -12.60 2.32 6.43
CA ALA A 299 -11.16 2.10 6.37
C ALA A 299 -10.36 3.18 7.15
N VAL A 300 -10.79 4.44 7.06
CA VAL A 300 -10.21 5.55 7.83
C VAL A 300 -10.44 5.37 9.33
N LEU A 301 -11.66 5.03 9.73
CA LEU A 301 -12.04 4.81 11.14
C LEU A 301 -11.40 3.55 11.74
N ASP A 302 -11.07 2.54 10.92
CA ASP A 302 -10.26 1.40 11.34
C ASP A 302 -8.81 1.80 11.67
N GLY A 303 -8.36 2.94 11.16
CA GLY A 303 -7.02 3.49 11.39
C GLY A 303 -6.01 3.17 10.31
N ALA A 304 -6.43 3.02 9.06
CA ALA A 304 -5.53 2.86 7.91
C ALA A 304 -4.64 4.10 7.74
N ASP A 305 -3.37 3.89 7.34
CA ASP A 305 -2.47 4.99 6.96
C ASP A 305 -2.86 5.57 5.61
N ALA A 306 -3.29 4.72 4.69
CA ALA A 306 -3.66 5.13 3.34
C ALA A 306 -4.83 4.33 2.76
N VAL A 307 -5.53 4.96 1.84
CA VAL A 307 -6.54 4.35 0.95
C VAL A 307 -6.07 4.45 -0.49
N MET A 308 -6.35 3.44 -1.31
CA MET A 308 -5.82 3.35 -2.68
C MET A 308 -6.94 3.41 -3.72
N LEU A 309 -6.68 4.21 -4.76
CA LEU A 309 -7.46 4.27 -5.99
C LEU A 309 -6.72 3.48 -7.09
N SER A 310 -7.41 2.59 -7.76
CA SER A 310 -6.89 1.67 -8.78
C SER A 310 -7.38 2.09 -10.19
N GLY A 311 -8.41 1.44 -10.70
CA GLY A 311 -9.05 1.76 -11.99
C GLY A 311 -9.58 3.19 -12.03
N GLU A 312 -10.06 3.68 -10.89
CA GLU A 312 -10.66 5.00 -10.72
C GLU A 312 -9.74 6.14 -11.18
N THR A 313 -8.44 6.00 -10.97
CA THR A 313 -7.45 7.01 -11.41
C THR A 313 -6.67 6.60 -12.65
N SER A 314 -6.54 5.30 -12.94
CA SER A 314 -5.72 4.83 -14.07
C SER A 314 -6.47 4.85 -15.41
N ILE A 315 -7.77 4.56 -15.40
CA ILE A 315 -8.63 4.46 -16.59
C ILE A 315 -9.98 5.16 -16.43
N GLY A 316 -10.28 5.73 -15.27
CA GLY A 316 -11.56 6.39 -14.99
C GLY A 316 -11.79 7.65 -15.83
N VAL A 317 -13.05 8.03 -15.97
CA VAL A 317 -13.47 9.18 -16.80
C VAL A 317 -13.07 10.54 -16.21
N ASP A 318 -12.93 10.66 -14.88
CA ASP A 318 -12.51 11.90 -14.21
C ASP A 318 -11.66 11.61 -12.97
N PRO A 319 -10.37 11.25 -13.15
CA PRO A 319 -9.44 10.93 -12.06
C PRO A 319 -9.32 12.04 -11.00
N HIS A 320 -9.37 13.29 -11.42
CA HIS A 320 -9.23 14.45 -10.55
C HIS A 320 -10.42 14.59 -9.58
N ASN A 321 -11.64 14.39 -10.09
CA ASN A 321 -12.84 14.39 -9.25
C ASN A 321 -12.86 13.20 -8.28
N VAL A 322 -12.31 12.05 -8.69
CA VAL A 322 -12.18 10.88 -7.82
C VAL A 322 -11.29 11.19 -6.62
N VAL A 323 -10.08 11.74 -6.85
CA VAL A 323 -9.15 12.10 -5.76
C VAL A 323 -9.75 13.15 -4.82
N ARG A 324 -10.40 14.19 -5.37
CA ARG A 324 -11.10 15.21 -4.54
C ARG A 324 -12.26 14.61 -3.75
N THR A 325 -13.00 13.66 -4.31
CA THR A 325 -14.09 12.97 -3.62
C THR A 325 -13.56 12.10 -2.50
N MET A 326 -12.50 11.31 -2.76
CA MET A 326 -11.79 10.55 -1.74
C MET A 326 -11.31 11.47 -0.60
N SER A 327 -10.65 12.58 -0.93
CA SER A 327 -10.18 13.55 0.06
C SER A 327 -11.30 14.09 0.95
N ARG A 328 -12.47 14.43 0.38
CA ARG A 328 -13.62 14.91 1.16
C ARG A 328 -14.19 13.85 2.10
N ILE A 329 -14.32 12.60 1.64
CA ILE A 329 -14.83 11.50 2.49
C ILE A 329 -13.87 11.27 3.66
N VAL A 330 -12.57 11.20 3.38
CA VAL A 330 -11.52 11.03 4.39
C VAL A 330 -11.56 12.15 5.42
N GLN A 331 -11.59 13.43 4.99
CA GLN A 331 -11.64 14.59 5.89
C GLN A 331 -12.85 14.56 6.83
N HIS A 332 -14.03 14.23 6.30
CA HIS A 332 -15.23 14.10 7.14
C HIS A 332 -15.12 12.95 8.13
N ALA A 333 -14.60 11.78 7.70
CA ALA A 333 -14.39 10.66 8.60
C ALA A 333 -13.39 10.99 9.73
N GLU A 334 -12.34 11.74 9.44
CA GLU A 334 -11.33 12.16 10.43
C GLU A 334 -11.83 13.26 11.39
N THR A 335 -12.71 14.14 10.93
CA THR A 335 -13.24 15.26 11.74
C THR A 335 -14.26 14.78 12.77
N ASP A 336 -15.19 13.93 12.34
CA ASP A 336 -16.33 13.52 13.14
C ASP A 336 -16.18 12.12 13.73
N GLY A 337 -15.20 11.36 13.25
CA GLY A 337 -14.98 9.98 13.62
C GLY A 337 -13.94 9.79 14.71
N HIS A 338 -13.86 8.56 15.20
CA HIS A 338 -12.90 8.17 16.21
C HIS A 338 -12.19 6.87 15.81
N VAL A 339 -10.88 6.91 15.76
CA VAL A 339 -10.04 5.73 15.52
C VAL A 339 -9.79 5.02 16.85
N PRO A 340 -9.98 3.68 16.93
CA PRO A 340 -9.74 2.94 18.16
C PRO A 340 -8.29 3.13 18.66
N PRO A 341 -8.08 3.21 19.98
CA PRO A 341 -6.73 3.23 20.54
C PRO A 341 -5.99 1.92 20.22
N LEU A 342 -4.66 1.92 20.41
CA LEU A 342 -3.91 0.67 20.36
C LEU A 342 -4.38 -0.28 21.48
N ASN A 343 -4.50 -1.58 21.18
CA ASN A 343 -4.87 -2.59 22.17
C ASN A 343 -3.79 -2.73 23.27
N HIS A 344 -2.54 -2.52 22.88
CA HIS A 344 -1.40 -2.66 23.81
C HIS A 344 -0.59 -1.37 23.87
N ILE A 345 -0.32 -0.94 25.12
CA ILE A 345 0.61 0.17 25.36
C ILE A 345 2.02 -0.28 24.95
N PRO A 346 2.76 0.50 24.13
CA PRO A 346 4.10 0.16 23.72
C PRO A 346 5.06 -0.08 24.89
N ARG A 347 5.85 -1.16 24.82
CA ARG A 347 6.81 -1.52 25.87
C ARG A 347 8.27 -1.35 25.47
N THR A 348 8.54 -1.11 24.19
CA THR A 348 9.92 -0.83 23.73
C THR A 348 10.30 0.61 24.08
N LYS A 349 11.58 0.87 24.35
CA LYS A 349 12.11 2.21 24.65
C LYS A 349 11.56 3.27 23.68
N ARG A 350 11.72 3.04 22.38
CA ARG A 350 11.25 3.96 21.31
C ARG A 350 9.72 4.13 21.31
N GLY A 351 9.00 3.04 21.54
CA GLY A 351 7.55 3.05 21.61
C GLY A 351 7.03 3.83 22.81
N VAL A 352 7.63 3.63 23.99
CA VAL A 352 7.27 4.37 25.24
C VAL A 352 7.53 5.87 25.06
N ILE A 353 8.70 6.25 24.54
CA ILE A 353 9.04 7.66 24.31
C ILE A 353 8.05 8.32 23.37
N SER A 354 7.73 7.69 22.23
CA SER A 354 6.76 8.24 21.27
C SER A 354 5.34 8.34 21.87
N TYR A 355 4.93 7.35 22.66
CA TYR A 355 3.64 7.34 23.34
C TYR A 355 3.55 8.48 24.37
N SER A 356 4.59 8.63 25.21
CA SER A 356 4.69 9.70 26.21
C SER A 356 4.73 11.08 25.59
N ALA A 357 5.42 11.24 24.46
CA ALA A 357 5.46 12.51 23.74
C ALA A 357 4.06 12.95 23.25
N ARG A 358 3.26 12.01 22.70
CA ARG A 358 1.89 12.28 22.33
C ARG A 358 1.04 12.67 23.55
N ASP A 359 1.13 11.94 24.65
CA ASP A 359 0.38 12.22 25.87
C ASP A 359 0.76 13.60 26.46
N ILE A 360 2.05 13.92 26.49
CA ILE A 360 2.54 15.24 26.93
C ILE A 360 1.97 16.33 26.01
N ALA A 361 2.07 16.17 24.69
CA ALA A 361 1.65 17.16 23.72
C ALA A 361 0.13 17.46 23.84
N GLU A 362 -0.68 16.43 23.96
CA GLU A 362 -2.13 16.55 24.09
C GLU A 362 -2.52 17.20 25.43
N ARG A 363 -1.89 16.83 26.54
CA ARG A 363 -2.17 17.41 27.88
C ARG A 363 -1.73 18.87 28.01
N LEU A 364 -0.65 19.25 27.35
CA LEU A 364 -0.15 20.61 27.33
C LEU A 364 -0.84 21.48 26.28
N ASN A 365 -1.77 20.92 25.48
CA ASN A 365 -2.37 21.59 24.32
C ASN A 365 -1.30 22.18 23.38
N ALA A 366 -0.25 21.42 23.10
CA ALA A 366 0.80 21.82 22.19
C ALA A 366 0.22 22.12 20.79
N ARG A 367 0.89 22.99 20.04
CA ARG A 367 0.46 23.37 18.68
C ARG A 367 0.70 22.24 17.68
N ALA A 368 1.79 21.48 17.86
CA ALA A 368 2.13 20.33 17.05
C ALA A 368 3.08 19.36 17.77
N LEU A 369 3.10 18.11 17.28
CA LEU A 369 4.16 17.14 17.49
C LEU A 369 5.22 17.29 16.40
N VAL A 370 6.48 17.32 16.78
CA VAL A 370 7.61 17.41 15.85
C VAL A 370 8.45 16.14 15.98
N ALA A 371 8.78 15.47 14.89
CA ALA A 371 9.64 14.31 14.88
C ALA A 371 10.89 14.55 14.01
N PHE A 372 12.08 14.36 14.58
CA PHE A 372 13.32 14.26 13.81
C PHE A 372 13.64 12.80 13.55
N THR A 373 13.92 12.45 12.29
CA THR A 373 14.18 11.07 11.92
C THR A 373 15.11 10.95 10.70
N THR A 374 16.02 9.98 10.74
CA THR A 374 16.90 9.63 9.62
C THR A 374 16.39 8.41 8.84
N SER A 375 15.49 7.60 9.43
CA SER A 375 14.95 6.37 8.83
C SER A 375 13.43 6.33 8.76
N GLY A 376 12.74 7.37 9.25
CA GLY A 376 11.29 7.41 9.35
C GLY A 376 10.71 6.69 10.59
N ASP A 377 11.49 5.91 11.35
CA ASP A 377 10.97 5.09 12.46
C ASP A 377 10.29 5.93 13.55
N THR A 378 10.89 7.04 13.97
CA THR A 378 10.28 7.95 14.98
C THR A 378 8.95 8.49 14.50
N ALA A 379 8.88 8.94 13.25
CA ALA A 379 7.64 9.47 12.67
C ALA A 379 6.52 8.42 12.64
N ARG A 380 6.80 7.21 12.15
CA ARG A 380 5.82 6.11 12.13
C ARG A 380 5.34 5.71 13.52
N ARG A 381 6.23 5.74 14.53
CA ARG A 381 5.85 5.45 15.93
C ARG A 381 4.95 6.50 16.55
N VAL A 382 5.09 7.76 16.18
CA VAL A 382 4.19 8.84 16.60
C VAL A 382 2.88 8.78 15.80
N ALA A 383 2.97 8.63 14.49
CA ALA A 383 1.81 8.60 13.57
C ALA A 383 0.77 7.54 13.93
N ARG A 384 1.22 6.31 14.28
CA ARG A 384 0.32 5.19 14.65
C ARG A 384 -0.60 5.47 15.84
N LEU A 385 -0.30 6.49 16.63
CA LEU A 385 -1.08 6.87 17.81
C LEU A 385 -2.29 7.74 17.44
N HIS A 386 -2.38 8.19 16.19
CA HIS A 386 -3.48 9.00 15.66
C HIS A 386 -3.85 10.18 16.55
N SER A 387 -2.83 10.97 16.95
CA SER A 387 -3.05 12.22 17.70
C SER A 387 -3.89 13.20 16.89
N HIS A 388 -4.73 13.99 17.57
CA HIS A 388 -5.43 15.11 16.93
C HIS A 388 -4.51 16.29 16.57
N LEU A 389 -3.28 16.31 17.10
CA LEU A 389 -2.30 17.35 16.80
C LEU A 389 -1.60 17.10 15.45
N PRO A 390 -1.19 18.15 14.72
CA PRO A 390 -0.34 18.01 13.54
C PRO A 390 0.96 17.25 13.86
N LEU A 391 1.42 16.41 12.93
CA LEU A 391 2.72 15.73 13.02
C LEU A 391 3.67 16.28 11.95
N LEU A 392 4.64 17.07 12.38
CA LEU A 392 5.64 17.71 11.55
C LEU A 392 6.94 16.89 11.60
N VAL A 393 7.41 16.41 10.47
CA VAL A 393 8.55 15.47 10.42
C VAL A 393 9.72 16.10 9.68
N PHE A 394 10.86 16.21 10.36
CA PHE A 394 12.10 16.72 9.81
C PHE A 394 13.07 15.58 9.53
N THR A 395 13.59 15.53 8.31
CA THR A 395 14.57 14.55 7.87
C THR A 395 15.61 15.18 6.93
N PRO A 396 16.89 14.81 7.02
CA PRO A 396 17.89 15.25 6.05
C PRO A 396 17.90 14.41 4.77
N ASP A 397 17.15 13.29 4.75
CA ASP A 397 17.16 12.33 3.66
C ASP A 397 15.91 12.51 2.77
N ALA A 398 16.13 12.84 1.49
CA ALA A 398 15.06 13.03 0.52
C ALA A 398 14.27 11.74 0.21
N ALA A 399 14.93 10.56 0.26
CA ALA A 399 14.25 9.28 0.05
C ALA A 399 13.33 8.97 1.23
N VAL A 400 13.80 9.19 2.47
CA VAL A 400 12.96 9.04 3.68
C VAL A 400 11.79 10.02 3.66
N ARG A 401 11.99 11.27 3.19
CA ARG A 401 10.91 12.24 3.00
C ARG A 401 9.82 11.68 2.07
N SER A 402 10.20 11.12 0.94
CA SER A 402 9.27 10.50 -0.02
C SER A 402 8.58 9.25 0.55
N GLN A 403 9.31 8.43 1.31
CA GLN A 403 8.76 7.24 1.97
C GLN A 403 7.75 7.59 3.07
N LEU A 404 7.93 8.70 3.76
CA LEU A 404 6.99 9.17 4.78
C LEU A 404 5.68 9.73 4.20
N ALA A 405 5.60 9.92 2.88
CA ALA A 405 4.34 10.25 2.21
C ALA A 405 3.26 9.17 2.36
N LEU A 406 3.62 7.93 2.74
CA LEU A 406 2.69 6.85 3.07
C LEU A 406 2.28 6.84 4.56
N THR A 407 2.92 7.64 5.41
CA THR A 407 2.69 7.63 6.87
C THR A 407 1.54 8.55 7.25
N TRP A 408 0.58 8.04 7.99
CA TRP A 408 -0.59 8.80 8.46
C TRP A 408 -0.20 10.13 9.11
N GLY A 409 -0.84 11.21 8.70
CA GLY A 409 -0.71 12.55 9.29
C GLY A 409 0.67 13.20 9.16
N ALA A 410 1.69 12.52 8.62
CA ALA A 410 3.02 13.09 8.51
C ALA A 410 3.06 14.22 7.46
N GLU A 411 3.47 15.40 7.89
CA GLU A 411 3.86 16.54 7.06
C GLU A 411 5.38 16.64 7.10
N THR A 412 6.05 16.51 5.96
CA THR A 412 7.49 16.25 5.92
C THR A 412 8.29 17.44 5.40
N PHE A 413 9.37 17.77 6.13
CA PHE A 413 10.30 18.85 5.83
C PHE A 413 11.69 18.27 5.58
N LEU A 414 12.28 18.61 4.44
CA LEU A 414 13.69 18.34 4.19
C LEU A 414 14.52 19.40 4.92
N CYS A 415 15.43 18.97 5.79
CA CYS A 415 16.27 19.87 6.54
C CYS A 415 17.77 19.52 6.34
N ARG A 416 18.66 20.41 6.77
CA ARG A 416 20.09 20.08 6.83
C ARG A 416 20.36 19.03 7.91
N GLU A 417 21.48 18.35 7.80
CA GLU A 417 21.97 17.53 8.89
C GLU A 417 22.20 18.40 10.13
N VAL A 418 21.83 17.86 11.29
CA VAL A 418 21.98 18.50 12.59
C VAL A 418 22.87 17.66 13.48
N THR A 419 23.72 18.30 14.29
CA THR A 419 24.72 17.64 15.14
C THR A 419 24.42 17.77 16.63
N SER A 420 23.48 18.62 17.00
CA SER A 420 23.07 18.86 18.39
C SER A 420 21.57 19.10 18.53
N THR A 421 21.05 18.98 19.75
CA THR A 421 19.66 19.36 20.09
C THR A 421 19.37 20.83 19.85
N ASP A 422 20.32 21.70 20.11
CA ASP A 422 20.17 23.14 19.89
C ASP A 422 19.99 23.45 18.40
N GLU A 423 20.75 22.76 17.54
CA GLU A 423 20.57 22.88 16.09
C GLU A 423 19.21 22.32 15.62
N MET A 424 18.69 21.26 16.26
CA MET A 424 17.34 20.75 15.97
C MET A 424 16.29 21.82 16.25
N MET A 425 16.34 22.46 17.45
CA MET A 425 15.39 23.52 17.83
C MET A 425 15.49 24.71 16.88
N LYS A 426 16.71 25.09 16.50
CA LYS A 426 16.92 26.17 15.54
C LYS A 426 16.31 25.86 14.17
N VAL A 427 16.42 24.62 13.69
CA VAL A 427 15.79 24.17 12.42
C VAL A 427 14.26 24.24 12.52
N VAL A 428 13.69 23.84 13.67
CA VAL A 428 12.25 23.95 13.94
C VAL A 428 11.81 25.41 13.87
N ASP A 429 12.51 26.29 14.59
CA ASP A 429 12.20 27.73 14.62
C ASP A 429 12.29 28.36 13.22
N GLU A 430 13.40 28.14 12.50
CA GLU A 430 13.63 28.67 11.17
C GLU A 430 12.54 28.21 10.18
N SER A 431 12.13 26.94 10.27
CA SER A 431 11.15 26.36 9.34
C SER A 431 9.72 26.78 9.66
N LEU A 432 9.32 26.73 10.93
CA LEU A 432 7.93 26.94 11.31
C LEU A 432 7.58 28.43 11.41
N LEU A 433 8.49 29.29 11.91
CA LEU A 433 8.26 30.74 11.94
C LEU A 433 8.26 31.40 10.55
N ALA A 434 8.72 30.68 9.52
CA ALA A 434 8.57 31.11 8.13
C ALA A 434 7.19 30.81 7.54
N MET A 435 6.35 30.04 8.25
CA MET A 435 5.01 29.66 7.84
C MET A 435 3.96 30.52 8.56
N ASP A 436 2.95 31.02 7.85
CA ASP A 436 1.86 31.83 8.44
C ASP A 436 1.05 31.08 9.51
N SER A 437 1.14 29.75 9.56
CA SER A 437 0.38 28.90 10.49
C SER A 437 0.95 28.83 11.89
N TYR A 438 2.19 29.28 12.11
CA TYR A 438 2.91 29.19 13.38
C TYR A 438 3.49 30.55 13.79
N GLN A 439 3.55 30.79 15.10
CA GLN A 439 4.03 32.06 15.64
C GLN A 439 4.95 31.83 16.85
N ARG A 440 5.66 32.88 17.28
CA ARG A 440 6.46 32.84 18.50
C ARG A 440 5.62 32.42 19.69
N ASP A 441 6.24 31.68 20.60
CA ASP A 441 5.63 31.12 21.81
C ASP A 441 4.62 30.00 21.57
N ASP A 442 4.38 29.57 20.31
CA ASP A 442 3.67 28.33 20.05
C ASP A 442 4.46 27.14 20.61
N MET A 443 3.78 26.31 21.40
CA MET A 443 4.40 25.17 22.06
C MET A 443 4.48 23.97 21.12
N MET A 444 5.66 23.41 20.95
CA MET A 444 5.95 22.18 20.21
C MET A 444 6.43 21.08 21.15
N VAL A 445 6.06 19.83 20.88
CA VAL A 445 6.67 18.69 21.55
C VAL A 445 7.51 17.93 20.53
N VAL A 446 8.83 17.98 20.74
CA VAL A 446 9.83 17.44 19.82
C VAL A 446 10.26 16.06 20.28
N VAL A 447 10.25 15.08 19.37
CA VAL A 447 10.69 13.69 19.59
C VAL A 447 11.88 13.41 18.68
N ALA A 448 12.96 12.96 19.22
CA ALA A 448 14.18 12.70 18.46
C ALA A 448 15.04 11.59 19.08
N GLY A 449 16.08 11.19 18.33
CA GLY A 449 17.21 10.43 18.84
C GLY A 449 18.39 11.36 19.16
N THR A 450 18.99 11.22 20.35
CA THR A 450 20.23 11.88 20.71
C THR A 450 21.31 10.85 21.03
N PRO A 451 22.59 11.02 20.57
CA PRO A 451 23.03 12.07 19.65
C PRO A 451 22.36 11.96 18.28
N PRO A 452 22.21 13.10 17.56
CA PRO A 452 21.66 13.11 16.20
C PRO A 452 22.44 12.21 15.24
N GLY A 453 21.79 11.75 14.16
CA GLY A 453 22.42 10.91 13.13
C GLY A 453 22.50 9.42 13.46
N VAL A 454 22.17 9.00 14.69
CA VAL A 454 22.13 7.58 15.07
C VAL A 454 20.73 7.02 14.83
N SER A 455 20.58 6.22 13.77
CA SER A 455 19.30 5.58 13.42
C SER A 455 18.82 4.65 14.54
N GLY A 456 17.49 4.62 14.76
CA GLY A 456 16.86 3.73 15.74
C GLY A 456 17.08 4.12 17.22
N ASN A 457 17.52 5.32 17.52
CA ASN A 457 17.81 5.78 18.88
C ASN A 457 16.81 6.84 19.39
N THR A 458 15.51 6.69 19.15
CA THR A 458 14.49 7.59 19.73
C THR A 458 14.52 7.52 21.26
N ASN A 459 15.02 8.58 21.91
CA ASN A 459 15.29 8.61 23.36
C ASN A 459 15.08 9.99 24.01
N MET A 460 14.64 10.99 23.25
CA MET A 460 14.45 12.36 23.72
C MET A 460 13.02 12.85 23.47
N ILE A 461 12.47 13.53 24.47
CA ILE A 461 11.30 14.39 24.34
C ILE A 461 11.72 15.78 24.82
N HIS A 462 11.43 16.82 24.04
CA HIS A 462 11.71 18.20 24.38
C HIS A 462 10.46 19.06 24.16
N VAL A 463 10.04 19.80 25.18
CA VAL A 463 8.97 20.79 25.07
C VAL A 463 9.63 22.12 24.69
N HIS A 464 9.30 22.65 23.52
CA HIS A 464 9.95 23.82 22.93
C HIS A 464 8.90 24.90 22.63
N LEU A 465 9.22 26.15 22.99
CA LEU A 465 8.46 27.33 22.57
C LEU A 465 9.13 27.96 21.34
N LEU A 466 8.41 28.13 20.25
CA LEU A 466 8.99 28.68 19.02
C LEU A 466 9.62 30.05 19.26
N GLY A 467 10.90 30.17 18.87
CA GLY A 467 11.68 31.40 19.03
C GLY A 467 12.21 31.63 20.45
N GLU A 468 12.13 30.65 21.34
CA GLU A 468 12.79 30.70 22.64
C GLU A 468 14.30 30.68 22.50
N ASP A 469 15.03 31.48 23.29
CA ASP A 469 16.48 31.46 23.27
C ASP A 469 17.00 30.27 24.06
N VAL A 470 17.52 29.26 23.35
CA VAL A 470 17.98 27.96 23.90
C VAL A 470 19.13 28.12 24.94
N ARG A 471 19.58 29.34 25.19
CA ARG A 471 20.68 29.65 26.11
C ARG A 471 20.24 30.14 27.51
N ARG A 472 18.94 29.92 27.86
CA ARG A 472 18.47 30.23 29.22
C ARG A 472 18.24 28.99 30.07
#